data_830496f72344fe496573edb76e5da688
#
_entry.id   830496f72344fe496573edb76e5da688
#
_cell.length_a   1.000
_cell.length_b   1.000
_cell.length_c   1.000
_cell.angle_alpha   90.00
_cell.angle_beta   90.00
_cell.angle_gamma   90.00
#
_symmetry.space_group_name_H-M   'P 1'
#
loop_
_entity.id
_entity.type
_entity.pdbx_description
1 polymer ?
#
loop_
_entity_poly.entity_id
_entity_poly.type
_entity_poly.pdbx_seq_one_letter_code
_entity_poly.pdbx_strand_id
1 'polypeptide(L)'
;EKGKKKYPVLYLQHGMGEDETGWSKQGHMQHIMDNAIHEGRAVPMIVVMESGDIRAPFGRGMSHADYGASFYPVLLNDLIPYIEANFRVKADRENRAMAGLSWGGKQTFDIVLNNLDKFAWMGTFSAAIFGVDVKNAYNGIFSRPDEFNEKIHYFSMSCGTEENFGTERMVNTLREAGINVEFKISEGTAHEWLTWRRGLNEFIPNIFKKK
;
A
#
# COMPACT_ATOMS: atom_id res chain seq x y z
N GLU A 1 23.02 22.67 11.06
CA GLU A 1 23.32 21.60 10.06
C GLU A 1 22.03 20.99 9.54
N LYS A 2 21.45 21.60 8.50
CA LYS A 2 20.25 21.06 7.84
C LYS A 2 20.65 19.82 7.03
N GLY A 3 20.52 18.66 7.68
CA GLY A 3 19.88 17.49 7.14
C GLY A 3 20.72 16.59 6.28
N LYS A 4 21.70 15.86 6.84
CA LYS A 4 22.24 14.63 6.21
C LYS A 4 21.34 13.39 6.46
N LYS A 5 20.33 13.52 7.34
CA LYS A 5 19.44 12.39 7.69
C LYS A 5 18.57 12.01 6.50
N LYS A 6 18.59 10.73 6.15
CA LYS A 6 17.72 10.11 5.14
C LYS A 6 16.56 9.38 5.81
N TYR A 7 15.44 9.28 5.11
CA TYR A 7 14.18 8.74 5.61
C TYR A 7 13.70 7.57 4.75
N PRO A 8 12.99 6.60 5.31
CA PRO A 8 12.24 5.62 4.52
C PRO A 8 11.08 6.29 3.79
N VAL A 9 10.53 5.60 2.80
CA VAL A 9 9.47 6.13 1.92
C VAL A 9 8.25 5.22 1.93
N LEU A 10 7.09 5.80 2.17
CA LEU A 10 5.79 5.19 1.95
C LEU A 10 5.16 5.78 0.68
N TYR A 11 4.89 4.96 -0.32
CA TYR A 11 4.05 5.28 -1.47
C TYR A 11 2.61 4.96 -1.10
N LEU A 12 1.74 6.00 -1.06
CA LEU A 12 0.38 5.89 -0.53
C LEU A 12 -0.65 6.24 -1.59
N GLN A 13 -1.39 5.23 -2.07
CA GLN A 13 -2.32 5.34 -3.18
C GLN A 13 -3.77 5.56 -2.75
N HIS A 14 -4.46 6.44 -3.47
CA HIS A 14 -5.88 6.72 -3.35
C HIS A 14 -6.75 5.70 -4.10
N GLY A 15 -8.07 5.83 -4.02
CA GLY A 15 -9.05 4.98 -4.70
C GLY A 15 -9.44 5.45 -6.10
N MET A 16 -10.28 4.66 -6.76
CA MET A 16 -10.78 5.01 -8.09
C MET A 16 -11.57 6.32 -8.06
N GLY A 17 -11.27 7.20 -9.02
CA GLY A 17 -11.97 8.48 -9.16
C GLY A 17 -11.49 9.59 -8.22
N GLU A 18 -10.48 9.33 -7.41
CA GLU A 18 -9.80 10.31 -6.57
C GLU A 18 -8.49 10.78 -7.25
N ASP A 19 -7.71 11.57 -6.55
CA ASP A 19 -6.41 12.09 -6.98
C ASP A 19 -5.38 12.10 -5.85
N GLU A 20 -4.17 12.60 -6.11
CA GLU A 20 -3.06 12.71 -5.16
C GLU A 20 -3.40 13.52 -3.91
N THR A 21 -4.48 14.30 -3.92
CA THR A 21 -4.89 15.12 -2.78
C THR A 21 -5.86 14.41 -1.83
N GLY A 22 -6.43 13.26 -2.22
CA GLY A 22 -7.43 12.53 -1.45
C GLY A 22 -6.96 12.21 -0.03
N TRP A 23 -5.79 11.60 0.10
CA TRP A 23 -5.21 11.28 1.40
C TRP A 23 -4.93 12.50 2.28
N SER A 24 -4.58 13.65 1.69
CA SER A 24 -4.34 14.89 2.46
C SER A 24 -5.63 15.60 2.83
N LYS A 25 -6.58 15.77 1.89
CA LYS A 25 -7.81 16.55 2.10
C LYS A 25 -8.88 15.78 2.87
N GLN A 26 -9.10 14.52 2.51
CA GLN A 26 -10.16 13.70 3.09
C GLN A 26 -9.58 12.68 4.10
N GLY A 27 -8.41 12.13 3.81
CA GLY A 27 -7.73 11.17 4.68
C GLY A 27 -7.09 11.80 5.90
N HIS A 28 -6.80 13.10 5.86
CA HIS A 28 -6.06 13.80 6.93
C HIS A 28 -4.75 13.11 7.32
N MET A 29 -4.11 12.49 6.34
CA MET A 29 -2.91 11.67 6.50
C MET A 29 -1.82 12.41 7.29
N GLN A 30 -1.60 13.69 7.01
CA GLN A 30 -0.59 14.51 7.70
C GLN A 30 -0.80 14.54 9.22
N HIS A 31 -2.05 14.63 9.69
CA HIS A 31 -2.35 14.63 11.13
C HIS A 31 -2.15 13.24 11.76
N ILE A 32 -2.51 12.17 11.03
CA ILE A 32 -2.27 10.80 11.47
C ILE A 32 -0.77 10.55 11.60
N MET A 33 0.02 11.00 10.61
CA MET A 33 1.48 10.86 10.61
C MET A 33 2.13 11.67 11.73
N ASP A 34 1.77 12.96 11.86
CA ASP A 34 2.33 13.85 12.88
C ASP A 34 2.07 13.32 14.28
N ASN A 35 0.84 12.90 14.58
CA ASN A 35 0.48 12.32 15.87
C ASN A 35 1.26 11.03 16.14
N ALA A 36 1.30 10.10 15.21
CA ALA A 36 1.99 8.83 15.38
C ALA A 36 3.51 9.00 15.56
N ILE A 37 4.11 9.96 14.86
CA ILE A 37 5.54 10.28 15.00
C ILE A 37 5.81 10.99 16.35
N HIS A 38 4.95 11.95 16.72
CA HIS A 38 5.09 12.67 18.00
C HIS A 38 4.97 11.73 19.21
N GLU A 39 4.05 10.79 19.14
CA GLU A 39 3.84 9.74 20.16
C GLU A 39 4.92 8.64 20.14
N GLY A 40 5.87 8.70 19.22
CA GLY A 40 6.92 7.67 19.06
C GLY A 40 6.41 6.32 18.55
N ARG A 41 5.18 6.26 18.04
CA ARG A 41 4.59 5.04 17.48
C ARG A 41 5.10 4.75 16.08
N ALA A 42 5.33 5.77 15.26
CA ALA A 42 5.78 5.62 13.88
C ALA A 42 7.20 6.18 13.67
N VAL A 43 7.92 5.56 12.76
CA VAL A 43 9.23 6.06 12.29
C VAL A 43 8.99 7.28 11.40
N PRO A 44 9.73 8.40 11.58
CA PRO A 44 9.67 9.52 10.63
C PRO A 44 10.00 9.06 9.22
N MET A 45 9.11 9.35 8.26
CA MET A 45 9.20 8.89 6.88
C MET A 45 8.75 9.98 5.89
N ILE A 46 9.09 9.81 4.62
CA ILE A 46 8.52 10.58 3.51
C ILE A 46 7.31 9.81 3.00
N VAL A 47 6.19 10.50 2.82
CA VAL A 47 5.00 9.93 2.16
C VAL A 47 4.87 10.55 0.77
N VAL A 48 4.80 9.69 -0.22
CA VAL A 48 4.61 10.06 -1.63
C VAL A 48 3.18 9.67 -2.01
N MET A 49 2.42 10.65 -2.43
CA MET A 49 1.07 10.48 -2.97
C MET A 49 1.09 10.93 -4.43
N GLU A 50 0.56 10.13 -5.29
CA GLU A 50 0.54 10.37 -6.73
C GLU A 50 -0.83 9.99 -7.28
N SER A 51 -1.22 10.59 -8.41
CA SER A 51 -2.55 10.43 -8.97
C SER A 51 -2.93 8.98 -9.28
N GLY A 52 -1.98 8.12 -9.62
CA GLY A 52 -2.25 6.70 -9.96
C GLY A 52 -3.19 6.51 -11.14
N ASP A 53 -3.79 7.60 -11.61
CA ASP A 53 -4.73 7.66 -12.72
C ASP A 53 -4.01 8.17 -13.97
N ILE A 54 -3.31 7.26 -14.64
CA ILE A 54 -2.67 7.55 -15.91
C ILE A 54 -3.66 7.28 -17.04
N ARG A 55 -4.65 8.15 -17.16
CA ARG A 55 -5.51 8.15 -18.35
C ARG A 55 -4.71 8.74 -19.50
N ALA A 56 -4.55 7.93 -20.54
CA ALA A 56 -4.13 8.49 -21.83
C ALA A 56 -5.12 9.60 -22.19
N PRO A 57 -4.67 10.79 -22.61
CA PRO A 57 -5.53 11.95 -22.85
C PRO A 57 -6.63 11.70 -23.92
N PHE A 58 -6.69 10.52 -24.51
CA PHE A 58 -7.59 10.18 -25.61
C PHE A 58 -8.29 8.81 -25.49
N GLY A 59 -8.39 8.21 -24.29
CA GLY A 59 -8.90 6.84 -24.14
C GLY A 59 -10.37 6.72 -23.77
N ARG A 60 -11.29 6.78 -24.73
CA ARG A 60 -12.56 6.06 -24.59
C ARG A 60 -12.26 4.57 -24.74
N GLY A 61 -12.45 3.78 -23.66
CA GLY A 61 -12.46 2.33 -23.73
C GLY A 61 -11.35 1.57 -23.01
N MET A 62 -10.64 2.19 -22.08
CA MET A 62 -9.75 1.41 -21.19
C MET A 62 -10.59 0.54 -20.26
N SER A 63 -10.25 -0.74 -20.18
CA SER A 63 -10.83 -1.65 -19.20
C SER A 63 -10.29 -1.32 -17.78
N HIS A 64 -10.99 -1.79 -16.75
CA HIS A 64 -10.48 -1.68 -15.37
C HIS A 64 -9.10 -2.34 -15.19
N ALA A 65 -8.77 -3.33 -16.00
CA ALA A 65 -7.46 -3.97 -15.99
C ALA A 65 -6.36 -3.03 -16.54
N ASP A 66 -6.67 -2.26 -17.58
CA ASP A 66 -5.72 -1.31 -18.17
C ASP A 66 -5.44 -0.11 -17.26
N TYR A 67 -6.42 0.27 -16.44
CA TYR A 67 -6.35 1.39 -15.51
C TYR A 67 -5.25 1.22 -14.44
N GLY A 68 -5.03 0.00 -13.95
CA GLY A 68 -3.96 -0.31 -13.00
C GLY A 68 -2.62 -0.52 -13.69
N ALA A 69 -2.61 -1.24 -14.79
CA ALA A 69 -1.38 -1.66 -15.47
C ALA A 69 -0.55 -0.48 -16.00
N SER A 70 -1.17 0.63 -16.39
CA SER A 70 -0.46 1.83 -16.87
C SER A 70 0.30 2.59 -15.78
N PHE A 71 -0.11 2.46 -14.52
CA PHE A 71 0.56 3.11 -13.39
C PHE A 71 1.88 2.42 -12.99
N TYR A 72 1.97 1.10 -13.15
CA TYR A 72 3.13 0.32 -12.70
C TYR A 72 4.47 0.81 -13.29
N PRO A 73 4.60 0.99 -14.62
CA PRO A 73 5.82 1.52 -15.19
C PRO A 73 6.18 2.92 -14.69
N VAL A 74 5.19 3.80 -14.52
CA VAL A 74 5.41 5.15 -14.03
C VAL A 74 5.93 5.15 -12.60
N LEU A 75 5.32 4.36 -11.71
CA LEU A 75 5.82 4.23 -10.35
C LEU A 75 7.27 3.71 -10.32
N LEU A 76 7.54 2.62 -11.06
CA LEU A 76 8.80 1.90 -10.96
C LEU A 76 9.95 2.58 -11.72
N ASN A 77 9.66 3.17 -12.88
CA ASN A 77 10.68 3.67 -13.79
C ASN A 77 10.88 5.20 -13.74
N ASP A 78 9.85 5.92 -13.26
CA ASP A 78 9.90 7.39 -13.24
C ASP A 78 9.81 7.92 -11.80
N LEU A 79 8.77 7.59 -11.04
CA LEU A 79 8.50 8.20 -9.74
C LEU A 79 9.51 7.77 -8.67
N ILE A 80 9.76 6.46 -8.50
CA ILE A 80 10.74 5.98 -7.52
C ILE A 80 12.14 6.58 -7.82
N PRO A 81 12.68 6.50 -9.03
CA PRO A 81 13.97 7.11 -9.36
C PRO A 81 14.00 8.64 -9.13
N TYR A 82 12.90 9.34 -9.48
CA TYR A 82 12.79 10.78 -9.25
C TYR A 82 12.85 11.13 -7.75
N ILE A 83 12.10 10.41 -6.91
CA ILE A 83 12.09 10.62 -5.46
C ILE A 83 13.48 10.34 -4.86
N GLU A 84 14.13 9.27 -5.28
CA GLU A 84 15.46 8.89 -4.80
C GLU A 84 16.56 9.86 -5.20
N ALA A 85 16.45 10.47 -6.38
CA ALA A 85 17.40 11.45 -6.88
C ALA A 85 17.22 12.84 -6.24
N ASN A 86 16.01 13.22 -5.86
CA ASN A 86 15.70 14.61 -5.48
C ASN A 86 15.39 14.80 -3.99
N PHE A 87 15.13 13.72 -3.23
CA PHE A 87 14.79 13.81 -1.82
C PHE A 87 15.73 12.99 -0.94
N ARG A 88 15.77 13.29 0.34
CA ARG A 88 16.62 12.61 1.32
C ARG A 88 16.05 11.26 1.73
N VAL A 89 16.03 10.33 0.82
CA VAL A 89 15.47 9.00 1.03
C VAL A 89 16.57 7.94 1.18
N LYS A 90 16.23 6.86 1.87
CA LYS A 90 16.98 5.62 1.87
C LYS A 90 16.48 4.78 0.70
N ALA A 91 17.32 4.62 -0.33
CA ALA A 91 16.96 4.05 -1.63
C ALA A 91 17.16 2.52 -1.68
N ASP A 92 16.60 1.81 -0.71
CA ASP A 92 16.65 0.35 -0.65
C ASP A 92 15.26 -0.24 -0.31
N ARG A 93 15.07 -1.53 -0.57
CA ARG A 93 13.78 -2.21 -0.34
C ARG A 93 13.33 -2.19 1.11
N GLU A 94 14.26 -2.27 2.06
CA GLU A 94 13.99 -2.30 3.50
C GLU A 94 13.41 -0.96 4.00
N ASN A 95 13.63 0.09 3.23
CA ASN A 95 13.15 1.43 3.50
C ASN A 95 12.08 1.89 2.50
N ARG A 96 11.45 0.96 1.77
CA ARG A 96 10.37 1.27 0.82
C ARG A 96 9.11 0.46 1.14
N ALA A 97 8.03 1.18 1.40
CA ALA A 97 6.69 0.65 1.64
C ALA A 97 5.72 1.12 0.58
N MET A 98 4.68 0.35 0.35
CA MET A 98 3.53 0.77 -0.44
C MET A 98 2.24 0.42 0.28
N ALA A 99 1.28 1.34 0.27
CA ALA A 99 -0.06 1.09 0.79
C ALA A 99 -1.11 1.84 -0.04
N GLY A 100 -2.36 1.42 0.05
CA GLY A 100 -3.43 2.10 -0.66
C GLY A 100 -4.82 1.66 -0.26
N LEU A 101 -5.79 2.52 -0.57
CA LEU A 101 -7.20 2.26 -0.33
C LEU A 101 -7.91 1.81 -1.62
N SER A 102 -8.91 0.94 -1.49
CA SER A 102 -9.78 0.53 -2.58
C SER A 102 -9.00 0.08 -3.83
N TRP A 103 -9.11 0.80 -4.94
CA TRP A 103 -8.32 0.56 -6.15
C TRP A 103 -6.82 0.74 -5.93
N GLY A 104 -6.40 1.76 -5.17
CA GLY A 104 -5.00 1.93 -4.77
C GLY A 104 -4.48 0.76 -3.92
N GLY A 105 -5.36 0.11 -3.15
CA GLY A 105 -5.06 -1.14 -2.47
C GLY A 105 -4.81 -2.30 -3.44
N LYS A 106 -5.60 -2.39 -4.52
CA LYS A 106 -5.37 -3.35 -5.61
C LYS A 106 -4.04 -3.08 -6.32
N GLN A 107 -3.75 -1.80 -6.66
CA GLN A 107 -2.46 -1.41 -7.23
C GLN A 107 -1.29 -1.79 -6.31
N THR A 108 -1.42 -1.51 -5.02
CA THR A 108 -0.42 -1.91 -4.01
C THR A 108 -0.18 -3.42 -4.03
N PHE A 109 -1.24 -4.20 -3.99
CA PHE A 109 -1.17 -5.66 -4.01
C PHE A 109 -0.45 -6.17 -5.26
N ASP A 110 -0.84 -5.70 -6.44
CA ASP A 110 -0.24 -6.13 -7.70
C ASP A 110 1.22 -5.67 -7.84
N ILE A 111 1.52 -4.41 -7.51
CA ILE A 111 2.87 -3.86 -7.69
C ILE A 111 3.85 -4.53 -6.74
N VAL A 112 3.52 -4.62 -5.45
CA VAL A 112 4.45 -5.18 -4.46
C VAL A 112 4.70 -6.65 -4.73
N LEU A 113 3.65 -7.43 -5.01
CA LEU A 113 3.78 -8.88 -5.24
C LEU A 113 4.55 -9.24 -6.52
N ASN A 114 4.55 -8.36 -7.52
CA ASN A 114 5.38 -8.52 -8.71
C ASN A 114 6.79 -7.92 -8.56
N ASN A 115 7.10 -7.25 -7.44
CA ASN A 115 8.36 -6.53 -7.23
C ASN A 115 8.86 -6.69 -5.78
N LEU A 116 8.92 -7.92 -5.28
CA LEU A 116 9.40 -8.24 -3.92
C LEU A 116 10.87 -7.88 -3.69
N ASP A 117 11.63 -7.63 -4.76
CA ASP A 117 12.98 -7.09 -4.72
C ASP A 117 13.03 -5.58 -4.44
N LYS A 118 11.91 -4.88 -4.55
CA LYS A 118 11.81 -3.42 -4.41
C LYS A 118 11.09 -2.96 -3.15
N PHE A 119 10.21 -3.77 -2.59
CA PHE A 119 9.40 -3.42 -1.42
C PHE A 119 9.53 -4.47 -0.32
N ALA A 120 9.50 -4.02 0.95
CA ALA A 120 9.54 -4.90 2.12
C ALA A 120 8.31 -4.78 3.03
N TRP A 121 7.42 -3.82 2.77
CA TRP A 121 6.27 -3.49 3.61
C TRP A 121 5.08 -3.16 2.73
N MET A 122 3.90 -3.72 3.06
CA MET A 122 2.70 -3.45 2.28
C MET A 122 1.44 -3.41 3.14
N GLY A 123 0.50 -2.55 2.74
CA GLY A 123 -0.81 -2.41 3.40
C GLY A 123 -1.93 -2.14 2.40
N THR A 124 -3.09 -2.76 2.64
CA THR A 124 -4.27 -2.52 1.80
C THR A 124 -5.48 -2.18 2.66
N PHE A 125 -6.21 -1.14 2.29
CA PHE A 125 -7.38 -0.67 3.03
C PHE A 125 -8.61 -0.79 2.12
N SER A 126 -9.53 -1.70 2.46
CA SER A 126 -10.73 -2.01 1.65
C SER A 126 -10.39 -2.29 0.18
N ALA A 127 -9.34 -3.06 -0.07
CA ALA A 127 -8.82 -3.25 -1.41
C ALA A 127 -9.77 -4.07 -2.29
N ALA A 128 -9.92 -3.65 -3.55
CA ALA A 128 -10.71 -4.33 -4.57
C ALA A 128 -9.97 -5.56 -5.13
N ILE A 129 -9.69 -6.56 -4.30
CA ILE A 129 -8.95 -7.77 -4.66
C ILE A 129 -9.94 -8.92 -4.83
N PHE A 130 -10.21 -9.31 -6.06
CA PHE A 130 -11.15 -10.37 -6.40
C PHE A 130 -10.49 -11.48 -7.22
N GLY A 131 -10.91 -12.73 -6.98
CA GLY A 131 -10.61 -13.86 -7.86
C GLY A 131 -9.13 -14.22 -7.97
N VAL A 132 -8.32 -13.94 -6.95
CA VAL A 132 -6.88 -14.28 -6.96
C VAL A 132 -6.71 -15.79 -6.82
N ASP A 133 -6.08 -16.42 -7.80
CA ASP A 133 -5.57 -17.77 -7.69
C ASP A 133 -4.31 -17.79 -6.84
N VAL A 134 -4.46 -18.09 -5.56
CA VAL A 134 -3.35 -18.09 -4.58
C VAL A 134 -2.23 -19.07 -4.98
N LYS A 135 -2.49 -20.11 -5.75
CA LYS A 135 -1.45 -21.05 -6.17
C LYS A 135 -0.55 -20.48 -7.27
N ASN A 136 -1.13 -19.78 -8.24
CA ASN A 136 -0.41 -19.42 -9.46
C ASN A 136 -0.19 -17.91 -9.61
N ALA A 137 -1.00 -17.08 -8.96
CA ALA A 137 -0.85 -15.62 -9.04
C ALA A 137 0.54 -15.17 -8.57
N TYR A 138 1.01 -14.08 -9.15
CA TYR A 138 2.27 -13.41 -8.79
C TYR A 138 3.46 -14.39 -8.77
N ASN A 139 3.60 -15.14 -9.86
CA ASN A 139 4.63 -16.17 -10.02
C ASN A 139 4.61 -17.25 -8.92
N GLY A 140 3.43 -17.55 -8.37
CA GLY A 140 3.22 -18.55 -7.34
C GLY A 140 3.87 -18.23 -6.01
N ILE A 141 4.05 -16.95 -5.68
CA ILE A 141 4.77 -16.55 -4.43
C ILE A 141 4.05 -17.03 -3.19
N PHE A 142 2.73 -17.11 -3.20
CA PHE A 142 1.95 -17.61 -2.06
C PHE A 142 2.07 -19.14 -1.85
N SER A 143 2.59 -19.87 -2.83
CA SER A 143 2.97 -21.28 -2.68
C SER A 143 4.37 -21.46 -2.07
N ARG A 144 5.06 -20.37 -1.78
CA ARG A 144 6.37 -20.31 -1.12
C ARG A 144 6.31 -19.38 0.09
N PRO A 145 5.53 -19.74 1.14
CA PRO A 145 5.27 -18.84 2.27
C PRO A 145 6.53 -18.39 3.01
N ASP A 146 7.52 -19.27 3.16
CA ASP A 146 8.78 -18.91 3.84
C ASP A 146 9.51 -17.79 3.07
N GLU A 147 9.59 -17.89 1.73
CA GLU A 147 10.17 -16.84 0.88
C GLU A 147 9.39 -15.53 0.98
N PHE A 148 8.05 -15.61 0.94
CA PHE A 148 7.22 -14.42 1.10
C PHE A 148 7.43 -13.74 2.44
N ASN A 149 7.34 -14.52 3.53
CA ASN A 149 7.44 -14.02 4.90
C ASN A 149 8.85 -13.49 5.24
N GLU A 150 9.89 -13.99 4.58
CA GLU A 150 11.23 -13.42 4.67
C GLU A 150 11.32 -12.07 3.96
N LYS A 151 10.72 -11.97 2.78
CA LYS A 151 10.78 -10.75 1.96
C LYS A 151 9.84 -9.65 2.46
N ILE A 152 8.62 -9.96 2.86
CA ILE A 152 7.65 -8.98 3.34
C ILE A 152 7.62 -8.98 4.87
N HIS A 153 8.19 -7.95 5.45
CA HIS A 153 8.32 -7.84 6.91
C HIS A 153 7.02 -7.49 7.63
N TYR A 154 6.12 -6.80 6.94
CA TYR A 154 4.78 -6.52 7.43
C TYR A 154 3.81 -6.40 6.26
N PHE A 155 2.77 -7.18 6.30
CA PHE A 155 1.64 -7.12 5.39
C PHE A 155 0.36 -7.00 6.20
N SER A 156 -0.43 -5.97 5.94
CA SER A 156 -1.75 -5.82 6.56
C SER A 156 -2.86 -5.59 5.53
N MET A 157 -4.02 -6.13 5.84
CA MET A 157 -5.27 -5.89 5.13
C MET A 157 -6.30 -5.37 6.12
N SER A 158 -7.07 -4.37 5.73
CA SER A 158 -8.17 -3.85 6.57
C SER A 158 -9.42 -3.58 5.76
N CYS A 159 -10.58 -3.59 6.43
CA CYS A 159 -11.87 -3.20 5.86
C CYS A 159 -12.82 -2.75 6.98
N GLY A 160 -13.95 -2.16 6.61
CA GLY A 160 -15.06 -1.89 7.52
C GLY A 160 -15.97 -3.11 7.72
N THR A 161 -16.70 -3.18 8.83
CA THR A 161 -17.66 -4.25 9.08
C THR A 161 -18.86 -4.21 8.13
N GLU A 162 -19.19 -3.02 7.62
CA GLU A 162 -20.30 -2.82 6.68
C GLU A 162 -19.90 -3.02 5.20
N GLU A 163 -18.66 -3.51 4.95
CA GLU A 163 -18.17 -3.82 3.61
C GLU A 163 -18.35 -5.31 3.28
N ASN A 164 -18.58 -5.59 2.00
CA ASN A 164 -18.67 -6.96 1.49
C ASN A 164 -17.76 -7.20 0.28
N PHE A 165 -16.50 -6.83 0.39
CA PHE A 165 -15.48 -7.08 -0.66
C PHE A 165 -14.71 -8.39 -0.48
N GLY A 166 -15.06 -9.19 0.52
CA GLY A 166 -14.42 -10.49 0.77
C GLY A 166 -12.99 -10.38 1.30
N THR A 167 -12.62 -9.24 1.91
CA THR A 167 -11.28 -9.01 2.47
C THR A 167 -10.93 -10.07 3.53
N GLU A 168 -11.83 -10.36 4.45
CA GLU A 168 -11.61 -11.38 5.48
C GLU A 168 -11.40 -12.77 4.87
N ARG A 169 -12.19 -13.13 3.87
CA ARG A 169 -12.01 -14.40 3.15
C ARG A 169 -10.65 -14.48 2.48
N MET A 170 -10.19 -13.40 1.84
CA MET A 170 -8.84 -13.34 1.25
C MET A 170 -7.76 -13.51 2.32
N VAL A 171 -7.88 -12.83 3.44
CA VAL A 171 -6.95 -12.96 4.58
C VAL A 171 -6.88 -14.41 5.06
N ASN A 172 -8.03 -15.06 5.25
CA ASN A 172 -8.07 -16.45 5.69
C ASN A 172 -7.41 -17.38 4.67
N THR A 173 -7.68 -17.18 3.36
CA THR A 173 -7.02 -17.96 2.29
C THR A 173 -5.50 -17.76 2.30
N LEU A 174 -5.01 -16.56 2.51
CA LEU A 174 -3.56 -16.28 2.60
C LEU A 174 -2.95 -16.93 3.84
N ARG A 175 -3.63 -16.87 4.98
CA ARG A 175 -3.18 -17.52 6.23
C ARG A 175 -3.14 -19.05 6.10
N GLU A 176 -4.14 -19.64 5.46
CA GLU A 176 -4.15 -21.07 5.14
C GLU A 176 -2.97 -21.49 4.24
N ALA A 177 -2.53 -20.58 3.35
CA ALA A 177 -1.32 -20.76 2.56
C ALA A 177 -0.01 -20.51 3.33
N GLY A 178 -0.07 -20.16 4.62
CA GLY A 178 1.10 -19.90 5.46
C GLY A 178 1.64 -18.47 5.38
N ILE A 179 0.91 -17.55 4.77
CA ILE A 179 1.31 -16.14 4.64
C ILE A 179 1.03 -15.37 5.92
N ASN A 180 2.03 -14.65 6.42
CA ASN A 180 1.88 -13.74 7.55
C ASN A 180 1.14 -12.47 7.09
N VAL A 181 -0.14 -12.40 7.39
CA VAL A 181 -0.97 -11.23 7.10
C VAL A 181 -1.77 -10.80 8.34
N GLU A 182 -1.61 -9.53 8.70
CA GLU A 182 -2.41 -8.91 9.75
C GLU A 182 -3.76 -8.46 9.18
N PHE A 183 -4.82 -8.71 9.94
CA PHE A 183 -6.16 -8.27 9.57
C PHE A 183 -6.72 -7.30 10.60
N LYS A 184 -7.19 -6.15 10.13
CA LYS A 184 -7.76 -5.09 10.97
C LYS A 184 -9.16 -4.75 10.49
N ILE A 185 -10.13 -4.81 11.41
CA ILE A 185 -11.53 -4.48 11.14
C ILE A 185 -11.83 -3.10 11.72
N SER A 186 -12.46 -2.26 10.93
CA SER A 186 -13.01 -0.97 11.36
C SER A 186 -14.48 -1.13 11.66
N GLU A 187 -14.79 -1.23 12.95
CA GLU A 187 -16.17 -1.46 13.43
C GLU A 187 -17.10 -0.29 13.08
N GLY A 188 -18.30 -0.63 12.58
CA GLY A 188 -19.38 0.31 12.28
C GLY A 188 -19.08 1.23 11.11
N THR A 189 -18.18 0.83 10.19
CA THR A 189 -17.82 1.62 9.03
C THR A 189 -17.91 0.83 7.73
N ALA A 190 -18.12 1.55 6.63
CA ALA A 190 -18.26 1.02 5.27
C ALA A 190 -17.03 1.34 4.41
N HIS A 191 -17.20 1.38 3.08
CA HIS A 191 -16.20 1.77 2.10
C HIS A 191 -16.02 3.29 2.08
N GLU A 192 -15.34 3.82 3.09
CA GLU A 192 -15.29 5.25 3.37
C GLU A 192 -13.99 5.68 4.05
N TRP A 193 -13.76 7.01 4.07
CA TRP A 193 -12.55 7.60 4.62
C TRP A 193 -12.31 7.29 6.10
N LEU A 194 -13.35 7.09 6.91
CA LEU A 194 -13.15 6.71 8.32
C LEU A 194 -12.47 5.34 8.43
N THR A 195 -12.90 4.37 7.63
CA THR A 195 -12.29 3.04 7.52
C THR A 195 -10.81 3.15 7.14
N TRP A 196 -10.52 3.92 6.10
CA TRP A 196 -9.15 4.03 5.56
C TRP A 196 -8.22 4.83 6.48
N ARG A 197 -8.71 5.87 7.15
CA ARG A 197 -7.95 6.59 8.19
C ARG A 197 -7.56 5.67 9.34
N ARG A 198 -8.50 4.84 9.83
CA ARG A 198 -8.21 3.83 10.85
C ARG A 198 -7.19 2.81 10.35
N GLY A 199 -7.36 2.31 9.12
CA GLY A 199 -6.41 1.39 8.50
C GLY A 199 -4.99 1.96 8.41
N LEU A 200 -4.85 3.21 7.97
CA LEU A 200 -3.55 3.89 7.93
C LEU A 200 -2.94 4.07 9.32
N ASN A 201 -3.74 4.51 10.30
CA ASN A 201 -3.28 4.68 11.69
C ASN A 201 -2.79 3.37 12.33
N GLU A 202 -3.37 2.23 11.95
CA GLU A 202 -2.92 0.90 12.39
C GLU A 202 -1.69 0.41 11.59
N PHE A 203 -1.54 0.81 10.35
CA PHE A 203 -0.45 0.36 9.47
C PHE A 203 0.89 1.03 9.79
N ILE A 204 0.92 2.37 9.88
CA ILE A 204 2.17 3.13 9.98
C ILE A 204 3.03 2.82 11.23
N PRO A 205 2.47 2.41 12.39
CA PRO A 205 3.28 2.00 13.53
C PRO A 205 4.10 0.72 13.31
N ASN A 206 3.79 -0.06 12.31
CA ASN A 206 4.37 -1.39 12.10
C ASN A 206 5.42 -1.44 10.98
N ILE A 207 5.58 -0.36 10.21
CA ILE A 207 6.54 -0.32 9.11
C ILE A 207 7.84 0.37 9.50
N PHE A 208 8.94 -0.02 8.82
CA PHE A 208 10.30 0.52 9.00
C PHE A 208 10.91 0.35 10.39
N LYS A 209 10.31 -0.48 11.23
CA LYS A 209 10.90 -0.85 12.52
C LYS A 209 11.99 -1.90 12.29
N LYS A 210 13.13 -1.70 12.93
CA LYS A 210 14.14 -2.77 13.01
C LYS A 210 13.55 -3.94 13.79
N LYS A 211 13.63 -5.13 13.25
CA LYS A 211 13.41 -6.37 13.99
C LYS A 211 14.47 -6.53 15.05
#